data_f65d540983b2db34def5696206ec282d
#
_entry.id   f65d540983b2db34def5696206ec282d
#
_cell.length_a   1.000
_cell.length_b   1.000
_cell.length_c   1.000
_cell.angle_alpha   90.00
_cell.angle_beta   90.00
_cell.angle_gamma   90.00
#
_symmetry.space_group_name_H-M   'P 1'
#
loop_
_entity.id
_entity.type
_entity.pdbx_description
1 polymer ?
#
loop_
_entity_poly.entity_id
_entity_poly.type
_entity_poly.pdbx_seq_one_letter_code
_entity_poly.pdbx_strand_id
1 'polypeptide(L)'
;KERDGTYYLKYANGCLSLDYNMVIFCEPEYESSIWEKRPKHLHYRTKVIPISVEDMKMTKYRQKIIQNRIEHPYYFDNRNIASYYLLCMARYDALKRVIEENPFNSTHFGWINICIERMGPKNLENFKKNDNYILKNFCC
;
A
#
# COMPACT_ATOMS: atom_id res chain seq x y z
N LYS A 1 9.65 6.03 -18.71
CA LYS A 1 8.18 6.05 -18.83
C LYS A 1 7.63 6.01 -17.41
N GLU A 2 6.93 7.04 -17.03
CA GLU A 2 6.31 7.15 -15.72
C GLU A 2 5.24 6.05 -15.58
N ARG A 3 5.20 5.39 -14.45
CA ARG A 3 4.23 4.32 -14.17
C ARG A 3 3.09 4.95 -13.40
N ASP A 4 1.94 5.06 -14.04
CA ASP A 4 0.71 5.53 -13.42
C ASP A 4 0.03 4.44 -12.57
N GLY A 5 -1.06 4.79 -11.89
CA GLY A 5 -1.81 3.85 -11.06
C GLY A 5 -2.42 2.70 -11.86
N THR A 6 -2.77 2.93 -13.13
CA THR A 6 -3.34 1.88 -13.99
C THR A 6 -2.35 0.74 -14.25
N TYR A 7 -1.06 1.07 -14.32
CA TYR A 7 0.00 0.06 -14.41
C TYR A 7 0.01 -0.85 -13.18
N TYR A 8 -0.14 -0.30 -11.99
CA TYR A 8 -0.14 -1.07 -10.74
C TYR A 8 -1.41 -1.89 -10.57
N LEU A 9 -2.56 -1.36 -10.99
CA LEU A 9 -3.85 -2.06 -10.93
C LEU A 9 -3.90 -3.34 -11.77
N LYS A 10 -3.06 -3.48 -12.79
CA LYS A 10 -2.92 -4.74 -13.55
C LYS A 10 -2.47 -5.91 -12.68
N TYR A 11 -1.72 -5.63 -11.62
CA TYR A 11 -1.14 -6.63 -10.72
C TYR A 11 -1.83 -6.66 -9.35
N ALA A 12 -3.02 -6.05 -9.24
CA ALA A 12 -3.74 -5.92 -7.99
C ALA A 12 -4.68 -7.11 -7.70
N ASN A 13 -5.03 -7.90 -8.72
CA ASN A 13 -6.09 -8.90 -8.61
C ASN A 13 -5.83 -9.92 -7.49
N GLY A 14 -4.63 -10.45 -7.40
CA GLY A 14 -4.29 -11.42 -6.36
C GLY A 14 -4.35 -10.83 -4.95
N CYS A 15 -3.80 -9.61 -4.77
CA CYS A 15 -3.90 -8.90 -3.50
C CYS A 15 -5.36 -8.61 -3.14
N LEU A 16 -6.13 -8.08 -4.08
CA LEU A 16 -7.54 -7.75 -3.88
C LEU A 16 -8.46 -8.97 -3.71
N SER A 17 -8.00 -10.16 -4.07
CA SER A 17 -8.75 -11.42 -3.87
C SER A 17 -8.46 -12.08 -2.52
N LEU A 18 -7.58 -11.54 -1.70
CA LEU A 18 -7.30 -12.09 -0.38
C LEU A 18 -8.53 -11.97 0.54
N ASP A 19 -8.86 -13.06 1.23
CA ASP A 19 -9.98 -13.11 2.18
C ASP A 19 -9.56 -12.57 3.56
N TYR A 20 -9.17 -11.29 3.60
CA TYR A 20 -8.80 -10.55 4.80
C TYR A 20 -9.59 -9.26 4.92
N ASN A 21 -9.71 -8.75 6.14
CA ASN A 21 -10.11 -7.38 6.39
C ASN A 21 -9.07 -6.47 5.76
N MET A 22 -9.49 -5.54 4.92
CA MET A 22 -8.57 -4.73 4.13
C MET A 22 -8.94 -3.25 4.15
N VAL A 23 -7.97 -2.42 4.51
CA VAL A 23 -8.06 -0.96 4.32
C VAL A 23 -7.12 -0.60 3.17
N ILE A 24 -7.67 0.05 2.15
CA ILE A 24 -6.97 0.35 0.90
C ILE A 24 -6.87 1.87 0.76
N PHE A 25 -5.66 2.39 0.73
CA PHE A 25 -5.39 3.78 0.40
C PHE A 25 -5.08 3.91 -1.08
N CYS A 26 -5.75 4.81 -1.77
CA CYS A 26 -5.55 5.05 -3.20
C CYS A 26 -5.78 6.50 -3.55
N GLU A 27 -5.25 6.96 -4.69
CA GLU A 27 -5.67 8.23 -5.27
C GLU A 27 -7.17 8.18 -5.60
N PRO A 28 -7.92 9.30 -5.45
CA PRO A 28 -9.37 9.32 -5.62
C PRO A 28 -9.86 8.76 -6.96
N GLU A 29 -9.09 8.97 -8.02
CA GLU A 29 -9.42 8.50 -9.39
C GLU A 29 -9.43 6.97 -9.53
N TYR A 30 -8.78 6.23 -8.60
CA TYR A 30 -8.72 4.76 -8.65
C TYR A 30 -9.72 4.07 -7.72
N GLU A 31 -10.52 4.80 -6.95
CA GLU A 31 -11.46 4.22 -5.98
C GLU A 31 -12.46 3.26 -6.65
N SER A 32 -13.11 3.69 -7.73
CA SER A 32 -14.06 2.84 -8.47
C SER A 32 -13.38 1.58 -9.02
N SER A 33 -12.18 1.72 -9.59
CA SER A 33 -11.43 0.57 -10.12
C SER A 33 -11.04 -0.44 -9.02
N ILE A 34 -10.81 0.01 -7.80
CA ILE A 34 -10.55 -0.86 -6.64
C ILE A 34 -11.82 -1.65 -6.28
N TRP A 35 -12.98 -0.98 -6.19
CA TRP A 35 -14.25 -1.64 -5.90
C TRP A 35 -14.67 -2.63 -6.99
N GLU A 36 -14.43 -2.32 -8.26
CA GLU A 36 -14.70 -3.24 -9.38
C GLU A 36 -13.86 -4.50 -9.33
N LYS A 37 -12.58 -4.37 -8.93
CA LYS A 37 -11.63 -5.48 -8.85
C LYS A 37 -11.75 -6.31 -7.56
N ARG A 38 -12.20 -5.71 -6.47
CA ARG A 38 -12.42 -6.40 -5.21
C ARG A 38 -13.65 -7.30 -5.35
N PRO A 39 -13.56 -8.62 -5.10
CA PRO A 39 -14.71 -9.52 -5.17
C PRO A 39 -15.88 -9.02 -4.32
N LYS A 40 -17.09 -9.01 -4.84
CA LYS A 40 -18.29 -8.47 -4.17
C LYS A 40 -18.54 -9.08 -2.80
N HIS A 41 -18.27 -10.37 -2.64
CA HIS A 41 -18.43 -11.07 -1.37
C HIS A 41 -17.41 -10.64 -0.29
N LEU A 42 -16.39 -9.84 -0.64
CA LEU A 42 -15.39 -9.29 0.28
C LEU A 42 -15.62 -7.79 0.57
N HIS A 43 -16.62 -7.16 -0.03
CA HIS A 43 -16.87 -5.73 0.17
C HIS A 43 -17.14 -5.38 1.64
N TYR A 44 -17.84 -6.22 2.39
CA TYR A 44 -18.10 -6.01 3.83
C TYR A 44 -16.85 -6.02 4.71
N ARG A 45 -15.74 -6.56 4.21
CA ARG A 45 -14.42 -6.62 4.84
C ARG A 45 -13.43 -5.61 4.25
N THR A 46 -13.94 -4.59 3.55
CA THR A 46 -13.11 -3.65 2.80
C THR A 46 -13.49 -2.22 3.14
N LYS A 47 -12.49 -1.40 3.42
CA LYS A 47 -12.61 0.05 3.54
C LYS A 47 -11.64 0.69 2.55
N VAL A 48 -12.16 1.44 1.59
CA VAL A 48 -11.33 2.23 0.68
C VAL A 48 -11.24 3.66 1.22
N ILE A 49 -10.04 4.20 1.26
CA ILE A 49 -9.75 5.57 1.72
C ILE A 49 -9.07 6.29 0.56
N PRO A 50 -9.85 7.06 -0.23
CA PRO A 50 -9.27 7.90 -1.25
C PRO A 50 -8.48 9.04 -0.59
N ILE A 51 -7.21 9.19 -0.96
CA ILE A 51 -6.32 10.22 -0.46
C ILE A 51 -5.27 10.55 -1.52
N SER A 52 -5.11 11.83 -1.82
CA SER A 52 -4.03 12.29 -2.70
C SER A 52 -2.68 12.30 -1.97
N VAL A 53 -1.61 12.11 -2.71
CA VAL A 53 -0.23 12.31 -2.18
C VAL A 53 -0.06 13.72 -1.62
N GLU A 54 -0.72 14.71 -2.21
CA GLU A 54 -0.65 16.10 -1.73
C GLU A 54 -1.31 16.30 -0.36
N ASP A 55 -2.27 15.47 0.01
CA ASP A 55 -2.97 15.53 1.30
C ASP A 55 -2.27 14.69 2.39
N MET A 56 -1.22 13.97 2.04
CA MET A 56 -0.46 13.16 3.01
C MET A 56 0.40 14.04 3.91
N LYS A 57 0.46 13.72 5.21
CA LYS A 57 1.28 14.46 6.18
C LYS A 57 2.75 14.58 5.79
N MET A 58 3.27 13.58 5.06
CA MET A 58 4.66 13.53 4.63
C MET A 58 4.99 14.50 3.50
N THR A 59 4.00 15.06 2.81
CA THR A 59 4.21 16.00 1.69
C THR A 59 4.96 17.26 2.13
N LYS A 60 4.84 17.68 3.39
CA LYS A 60 5.64 18.78 3.96
C LYS A 60 7.17 18.57 3.84
N TYR A 61 7.63 17.36 3.69
CA TYR A 61 9.05 17.03 3.53
C TYR A 61 9.51 17.00 2.07
N ARG A 62 8.63 17.24 1.10
CA ARG A 62 8.95 17.16 -0.35
C ARG A 62 10.18 17.98 -0.72
N GLN A 63 10.22 19.23 -0.30
CA GLN A 63 11.35 20.12 -0.63
C GLN A 63 12.66 19.65 0.01
N LYS A 64 12.61 19.18 1.24
CA LYS A 64 13.79 18.62 1.92
C LYS A 64 14.33 17.38 1.20
N ILE A 65 13.44 16.50 0.71
CA ILE A 65 13.82 15.31 -0.06
C ILE A 65 14.48 15.74 -1.38
N ILE A 66 13.92 16.72 -2.09
CA ILE A 66 14.47 17.24 -3.33
C ILE A 66 15.86 17.82 -3.08
N GLN A 67 16.01 18.65 -2.06
CA GLN A 67 17.28 19.29 -1.71
C GLN A 67 18.35 18.24 -1.36
N ASN A 68 18.04 17.27 -0.51
CA ASN A 68 18.96 16.20 -0.18
C ASN A 68 19.43 15.41 -1.42
N ARG A 69 18.55 15.21 -2.41
CA ARG A 69 18.90 14.53 -3.66
C ARG A 69 19.87 15.34 -4.52
N ILE A 70 19.73 16.67 -4.51
CA ILE A 70 20.64 17.57 -5.23
C ILE A 70 22.02 17.56 -4.56
N GLU A 71 22.06 17.60 -3.23
CA GLU A 71 23.30 17.64 -2.45
C GLU A 71 24.07 16.31 -2.47
N HIS A 72 23.34 15.18 -2.62
CA HIS A 72 23.92 13.82 -2.56
C HIS A 72 23.56 12.98 -3.79
N PRO A 73 23.96 13.39 -5.02
CA PRO A 73 23.49 12.75 -6.27
C PRO A 73 23.98 11.31 -6.45
N TYR A 74 25.08 10.91 -5.79
CA TYR A 74 25.70 9.59 -6.01
C TYR A 74 24.96 8.41 -5.38
N TYR A 75 24.04 8.66 -4.47
CA TYR A 75 23.33 7.62 -3.71
C TYR A 75 21.92 7.35 -4.21
N PHE A 76 21.47 7.97 -5.30
CA PHE A 76 20.10 7.92 -5.72
C PHE A 76 19.91 7.32 -7.12
N ASP A 77 18.99 6.38 -7.22
CA ASP A 77 18.46 5.95 -8.49
C ASP A 77 17.62 7.09 -9.10
N ASN A 78 17.95 7.51 -10.32
CA ASN A 78 17.23 8.59 -11.02
C ASN A 78 15.74 8.30 -11.23
N ARG A 79 15.33 7.02 -11.13
CA ARG A 79 13.91 6.59 -11.19
C ARG A 79 13.13 6.93 -9.93
N ASN A 80 13.81 7.14 -8.80
CA ASN A 80 13.17 7.40 -7.52
C ASN A 80 13.01 8.91 -7.31
N ILE A 81 11.88 9.45 -7.78
CA ILE A 81 11.51 10.85 -7.57
C ILE A 81 11.03 11.10 -6.13
N ALA A 82 10.90 12.36 -5.73
CA ALA A 82 10.50 12.73 -4.38
C ALA A 82 9.17 12.08 -3.96
N SER A 83 8.19 11.97 -4.85
CA SER A 83 6.90 11.31 -4.59
C SER A 83 7.05 9.84 -4.23
N TYR A 84 8.03 9.12 -4.78
CA TYR A 84 8.31 7.74 -4.40
C TYR A 84 8.70 7.63 -2.91
N TYR A 85 9.61 8.51 -2.45
CA TYR A 85 10.01 8.52 -1.04
C TYR A 85 8.86 8.91 -0.12
N LEU A 86 8.06 9.90 -0.52
CA LEU A 86 6.87 10.29 0.23
C LEU A 86 5.90 9.13 0.39
N LEU A 87 5.63 8.37 -0.67
CA LEU A 87 4.78 7.17 -0.61
C LEU A 87 5.39 6.08 0.30
N CYS A 88 6.72 5.87 0.24
CA CYS A 88 7.38 4.92 1.12
C CYS A 88 7.25 5.30 2.60
N MET A 89 7.31 6.59 2.93
CA MET A 89 7.15 7.11 4.30
C MET A 89 5.69 7.11 4.74
N ALA A 90 4.77 7.44 3.85
CA ALA A 90 3.34 7.55 4.14
C ALA A 90 2.71 6.22 4.60
N ARG A 91 3.32 5.07 4.27
CA ARG A 91 2.82 3.76 4.74
C ARG A 91 2.76 3.64 6.27
N TYR A 92 3.67 4.30 6.98
CA TYR A 92 3.67 4.28 8.44
C TYR A 92 2.52 5.11 9.01
N ASP A 93 2.24 6.29 8.43
CA ASP A 93 1.08 7.11 8.81
C ASP A 93 -0.24 6.40 8.47
N ALA A 94 -0.30 5.74 7.32
CA ALA A 94 -1.46 4.96 6.91
C ALA A 94 -1.71 3.79 7.88
N LEU A 95 -0.67 3.02 8.22
CA LEU A 95 -0.79 1.91 9.16
C LEU A 95 -1.20 2.40 10.56
N LYS A 96 -0.58 3.48 11.06
CA LYS A 96 -0.94 4.11 12.33
C LYS A 96 -2.42 4.48 12.35
N ARG A 97 -2.92 5.15 11.31
CA ARG A 97 -4.33 5.52 11.19
C ARG A 97 -5.24 4.31 11.24
N VAL A 98 -4.90 3.23 10.53
CA VAL A 98 -5.71 2.00 10.53
C VAL A 98 -5.73 1.33 11.90
N ILE A 99 -4.62 1.35 12.64
CA ILE A 99 -4.55 0.81 14.01
C ILE A 99 -5.44 1.64 14.95
N GLU A 100 -5.37 2.96 14.87
CA GLU A 100 -6.14 3.88 15.71
C GLU A 100 -7.65 3.81 15.42
N GLU A 101 -8.05 3.78 14.15
CA GLU A 101 -9.45 3.68 13.73
C GLU A 101 -10.02 2.27 13.92
N ASN A 102 -9.21 1.25 13.74
CA ASN A 102 -9.52 -0.19 13.82
C ASN A 102 -10.92 -0.57 13.30
N PRO A 103 -11.22 -0.32 12.02
CA PRO A 103 -12.58 -0.41 11.48
C PRO A 103 -13.17 -1.82 11.49
N PHE A 104 -12.36 -2.84 11.74
CA PHE A 104 -12.76 -4.25 11.71
C PHE A 104 -12.50 -4.97 13.03
N ASN A 105 -12.19 -4.26 14.10
CA ASN A 105 -11.87 -4.84 15.42
C ASN A 105 -10.75 -5.89 15.34
N SER A 106 -9.73 -5.62 14.55
CA SER A 106 -8.61 -6.54 14.33
C SER A 106 -7.59 -6.45 15.47
N THR A 107 -6.96 -7.58 15.80
CA THR A 107 -5.89 -7.65 16.80
C THR A 107 -4.50 -7.55 16.17
N HIS A 108 -4.38 -7.87 14.88
CA HIS A 108 -3.13 -7.85 14.14
C HIS A 108 -3.26 -7.01 12.89
N PHE A 109 -2.21 -6.29 12.55
CA PHE A 109 -2.15 -5.39 11.41
C PHE A 109 -0.89 -5.67 10.61
N GLY A 110 -1.00 -5.63 9.29
CA GLY A 110 0.11 -5.82 8.39
C GLY A 110 0.00 -4.91 7.17
N TRP A 111 1.12 -4.69 6.52
CA TRP A 111 1.18 -3.96 5.26
C TRP A 111 1.42 -4.90 4.10
N ILE A 112 0.64 -4.78 3.05
CA ILE A 112 0.87 -5.45 1.77
C ILE A 112 0.88 -4.43 0.65
N ASN A 113 1.79 -4.62 -0.30
CA ASN A 113 1.79 -3.81 -1.51
C ASN A 113 0.73 -4.37 -2.47
N ILE A 114 -0.19 -3.53 -2.94
CA ILE A 114 -1.28 -3.94 -3.83
C ILE A 114 -0.79 -4.64 -5.11
N CYS A 115 0.40 -4.29 -5.57
CA CYS A 115 1.03 -4.90 -6.76
C CYS A 115 2.09 -5.97 -6.43
N ILE A 116 1.92 -6.71 -5.35
CA ILE A 116 2.89 -7.73 -4.90
C ILE A 116 3.18 -8.78 -5.99
N GLU A 117 2.19 -9.11 -6.82
CA GLU A 117 2.34 -10.08 -7.91
C GLU A 117 3.28 -9.59 -9.03
N ARG A 118 3.50 -8.27 -9.15
CA ARG A 118 4.45 -7.71 -10.13
C ARG A 118 5.87 -8.20 -9.91
N MET A 119 6.23 -8.50 -8.68
CA MET A 119 7.57 -8.99 -8.31
C MET A 119 7.75 -10.50 -8.57
N GLY A 120 6.69 -11.18 -8.99
CA GLY A 120 6.64 -12.59 -9.32
C GLY A 120 5.45 -13.31 -8.67
N PRO A 121 4.86 -14.31 -9.33
CA PRO A 121 3.65 -14.99 -8.85
C PRO A 121 3.85 -15.66 -7.48
N LYS A 122 5.07 -16.13 -7.18
CA LYS A 122 5.39 -16.76 -5.89
C LYS A 122 5.32 -15.82 -4.69
N ASN A 123 5.38 -14.50 -4.89
CA ASN A 123 5.37 -13.56 -3.76
C ASN A 123 4.04 -13.56 -3.01
N LEU A 124 2.92 -13.66 -3.72
CA LEU A 124 1.61 -13.75 -3.09
C LEU A 124 1.43 -15.09 -2.35
N GLU A 125 1.92 -16.20 -2.91
CA GLU A 125 1.90 -17.49 -2.25
C GLU A 125 2.77 -17.50 -0.99
N ASN A 126 3.96 -16.91 -1.06
CA ASN A 126 4.84 -16.77 0.09
C ASN A 126 4.22 -15.89 1.19
N PHE A 127 3.53 -14.81 0.80
CA PHE A 127 2.78 -13.99 1.74
C PHE A 127 1.73 -14.82 2.48
N LYS A 128 0.89 -15.56 1.75
CA LYS A 128 -0.14 -16.43 2.35
C LYS A 128 0.43 -17.51 3.28
N LYS A 129 1.58 -18.09 2.93
CA LYS A 129 2.26 -19.09 3.77
C LYS A 129 2.81 -18.47 5.06
N ASN A 130 3.44 -17.30 4.95
CA ASN A 130 4.03 -16.61 6.10
C ASN A 130 2.96 -16.04 7.03
N ASP A 131 1.84 -15.58 6.50
CA ASP A 131 0.71 -15.10 7.29
C ASP A 131 0.17 -16.20 8.22
N ASN A 132 -0.02 -17.41 7.67
CA ASN A 132 -0.40 -18.58 8.48
C ASN A 132 0.64 -18.93 9.55
N TYR A 133 1.93 -18.72 9.29
CA TYR A 133 2.98 -18.94 10.27
C TYR A 133 2.95 -17.89 11.39
N ILE A 134 2.82 -16.61 11.03
CA ILE A 134 2.73 -15.50 11.98
C ILE A 134 1.52 -15.67 12.90
N LEU A 135 0.33 -15.91 12.34
CA LEU A 135 -0.90 -16.10 13.13
C LEU A 135 -0.82 -17.29 14.10
N LYS A 136 -0.11 -18.36 13.74
CA LYS A 136 0.05 -19.55 14.60
C LYS A 136 1.09 -19.39 15.71
N ASN A 137 2.12 -18.58 15.49
CA ASN A 137 3.29 -18.54 16.40
C ASN A 137 3.37 -17.26 17.25
N PHE A 138 2.56 -16.24 16.95
CA PHE A 138 2.52 -14.97 17.70
C PHE A 138 1.18 -14.70 18.41
N CYS A 139 0.21 -15.60 18.31
CA CYS A 139 -0.96 -15.58 19.17
C CYS A 139 -0.60 -16.22 20.52
N CYS A 140 -0.03 -15.42 21.41
CA CYS A 140 0.04 -15.73 22.85
C CYS A 140 -0.84 -14.76 23.62
#